data_f69ea9b31ce2647fa65585263cc7f0ad
#
_entry.id   f69ea9b31ce2647fa65585263cc7f0ad
#
_cell.length_a   1.000
_cell.length_b   1.000
_cell.length_c   1.000
_cell.angle_alpha   90.00
_cell.angle_beta   90.00
_cell.angle_gamma   90.00
#
_symmetry.space_group_name_H-M   'P 1'
#
loop_
_entity.id
_entity.type
_entity.pdbx_description
1 polymer ?
#
loop_
_entity_poly.entity_id
_entity_poly.type
_entity_poly.pdbx_seq_one_letter_code
_entity_poly.pdbx_strand_id
1 'polypeptide(L)'
;VDLQKDEVYLNLVLEYVPETVYRASRYFNKLKTTMPMLEVKLYIYQLFRSLAYIHSQGICHRDIKPQNLLLDPATGILKLCDFGSAKILVENEPNVSYICSRYYRAPELIFGATNYTTKIGKLLSSPLIRTFVHANLNKTYGLPAV
;
A
#
# COMPACT_ATOMS: atom_id res chain seq x y z
N VAL A 1 14.71 -39.88 -20.28
CA VAL A 1 13.39 -40.00 -19.60
C VAL A 1 13.17 -38.69 -18.93
N ASP A 2 12.40 -37.80 -19.61
CA ASP A 2 11.93 -36.55 -19.04
C ASP A 2 10.91 -36.88 -17.94
N LEU A 3 11.32 -36.75 -16.69
CA LEU A 3 10.40 -36.66 -15.58
C LEU A 3 9.73 -35.30 -15.70
N GLN A 4 8.57 -35.25 -16.32
CA GLN A 4 7.64 -34.10 -16.17
C GLN A 4 7.41 -33.94 -14.66
N LYS A 5 7.97 -32.88 -14.10
CA LYS A 5 7.58 -32.43 -12.77
C LYS A 5 6.09 -32.10 -12.85
N ASP A 6 5.26 -32.86 -12.16
CA ASP A 6 3.86 -32.50 -11.92
C ASP A 6 3.86 -31.20 -11.09
N GLU A 7 3.88 -30.05 -11.76
CA GLU A 7 3.77 -28.76 -11.10
C GLU A 7 2.33 -28.58 -10.64
N VAL A 8 2.16 -28.52 -9.32
CA VAL A 8 0.85 -28.25 -8.71
C VAL A 8 0.66 -26.74 -8.64
N TYR A 9 -0.36 -26.22 -9.34
CA TYR A 9 -0.74 -24.81 -9.32
C TYR A 9 -1.94 -24.59 -8.42
N LEU A 10 -1.81 -23.61 -7.51
CA LEU A 10 -2.94 -23.15 -6.73
C LEU A 10 -3.63 -21.98 -7.45
N ASN A 11 -4.88 -22.16 -7.84
CA ASN A 11 -5.70 -21.10 -8.45
C ASN A 11 -6.60 -20.48 -7.39
N LEU A 12 -6.45 -19.17 -7.18
CA LEU A 12 -7.31 -18.39 -6.27
C LEU A 12 -8.30 -17.57 -7.09
N VAL A 13 -9.58 -17.72 -6.80
CA VAL A 13 -10.64 -16.88 -7.36
C VAL A 13 -10.87 -15.71 -6.39
N LEU A 14 -10.59 -14.50 -6.86
CA LEU A 14 -10.69 -13.28 -6.07
C LEU A 14 -11.70 -12.33 -6.70
N GLU A 15 -12.22 -11.41 -5.88
CA GLU A 15 -13.05 -10.32 -6.37
C GLU A 15 -12.25 -9.43 -7.33
N TYR A 16 -12.86 -9.10 -8.47
CA TYR A 16 -12.26 -8.16 -9.40
C TYR A 16 -12.56 -6.72 -9.00
N VAL A 17 -11.49 -5.91 -8.87
CA VAL A 17 -11.59 -4.47 -8.64
C VAL A 17 -10.84 -3.75 -9.77
N PRO A 18 -11.49 -2.82 -10.51
CA PRO A 18 -11.00 -2.40 -11.84
C PRO A 18 -9.78 -1.49 -11.83
N GLU A 19 -9.55 -0.74 -10.76
CA GLU A 19 -8.53 0.30 -10.70
C GLU A 19 -7.60 0.14 -9.50
N THR A 20 -6.52 0.95 -9.49
CA THR A 20 -5.63 1.13 -8.34
C THR A 20 -5.48 2.61 -8.02
N VAL A 21 -5.14 2.93 -6.77
CA VAL A 21 -4.80 4.29 -6.37
C VAL A 21 -3.64 4.84 -7.21
N TYR A 22 -2.69 4.00 -7.61
CA TYR A 22 -1.60 4.40 -8.50
C TYR A 22 -2.09 4.87 -9.86
N ARG A 23 -2.98 4.12 -10.52
CA ARG A 23 -3.53 4.49 -11.84
C ARG A 23 -4.40 5.72 -11.73
N ALA A 24 -5.24 5.81 -10.70
CA ALA A 24 -6.05 6.99 -10.42
C ALA A 24 -5.18 8.25 -10.23
N SER A 25 -4.13 8.18 -9.43
CA SER A 25 -3.22 9.32 -9.23
C SER A 25 -2.53 9.75 -10.53
N ARG A 26 -2.10 8.81 -11.36
CA ARG A 26 -1.53 9.11 -12.69
C ARG A 26 -2.53 9.77 -13.64
N TYR A 27 -3.79 9.36 -13.59
CA TYR A 27 -4.85 9.96 -14.38
C TYR A 27 -5.03 11.45 -14.02
N PHE A 28 -5.16 11.78 -12.74
CA PHE A 28 -5.25 13.18 -12.29
C PHE A 28 -4.00 13.99 -12.64
N ASN A 29 -2.80 13.41 -12.49
CA ASN A 29 -1.55 14.06 -12.87
C ASN A 29 -1.49 14.34 -14.38
N LYS A 30 -1.95 13.42 -15.23
CA LYS A 30 -2.01 13.61 -16.70
C LYS A 30 -2.96 14.74 -17.08
N LEU A 31 -4.07 14.89 -16.37
CA LEU A 31 -5.02 15.98 -16.56
C LEU A 31 -4.55 17.30 -15.94
N LYS A 32 -3.39 17.33 -15.27
CA LYS A 32 -2.89 18.48 -14.49
C LYS A 32 -3.91 18.98 -13.46
N THR A 33 -4.73 18.07 -12.94
CA THR A 33 -5.73 18.30 -11.90
C THR A 33 -5.38 17.52 -10.64
N THR A 34 -6.16 17.71 -9.60
CA THR A 34 -5.97 17.03 -8.31
C THR A 34 -7.15 16.12 -8.02
N MET A 35 -6.88 14.97 -7.37
CA MET A 35 -7.95 14.13 -6.85
C MET A 35 -8.79 14.93 -5.83
N PRO A 36 -10.11 14.90 -5.90
CA PRO A 36 -10.96 15.60 -4.94
C PRO A 36 -10.63 15.24 -3.50
N MET A 37 -10.53 16.22 -2.61
CA MET A 37 -10.11 16.01 -1.22
C MET A 37 -11.06 15.06 -0.47
N LEU A 38 -12.33 15.03 -0.82
CA LEU A 38 -13.31 14.12 -0.23
C LEU A 38 -12.95 12.67 -0.54
N GLU A 39 -12.59 12.35 -1.78
CA GLU A 39 -12.15 11.02 -2.20
C GLU A 39 -10.86 10.62 -1.48
N VAL A 40 -9.88 11.52 -1.42
CA VAL A 40 -8.63 11.29 -0.69
C VAL A 40 -8.90 10.91 0.77
N LYS A 41 -9.75 11.66 1.46
CA LYS A 41 -10.14 11.38 2.85
C LYS A 41 -10.83 10.02 2.97
N LEU A 42 -11.76 9.73 2.06
CA LEU A 42 -12.50 8.47 2.04
C LEU A 42 -11.55 7.27 1.86
N TYR A 43 -10.62 7.34 0.93
CA TYR A 43 -9.66 6.25 0.67
C TYR A 43 -8.67 6.06 1.82
N ILE A 44 -8.16 7.15 2.40
CA ILE A 44 -7.27 7.09 3.57
C ILE A 44 -8.00 6.48 4.76
N TYR A 45 -9.25 6.85 5.00
CA TYR A 45 -10.07 6.28 6.07
C TYR A 45 -10.24 4.77 5.90
N GLN A 46 -10.60 4.30 4.70
CA GLN A 46 -10.75 2.88 4.41
C GLN A 46 -9.42 2.12 4.55
N LEU A 47 -8.31 2.71 4.10
CA LEU A 47 -6.98 2.14 4.29
C LEU A 47 -6.66 1.95 5.78
N PHE A 48 -6.86 2.98 6.60
CA PHE A 48 -6.61 2.86 8.04
C PHE A 48 -7.53 1.83 8.71
N ARG A 49 -8.79 1.72 8.29
CA ARG A 49 -9.70 0.67 8.75
C ARG A 49 -9.18 -0.73 8.40
N SER A 50 -8.73 -0.93 7.17
CA SER A 50 -8.14 -2.20 6.72
C SER A 50 -6.88 -2.55 7.50
N LEU A 51 -5.97 -1.59 7.70
CA LEU A 51 -4.76 -1.78 8.50
C LEU A 51 -5.07 -2.08 9.96
N ALA A 52 -6.02 -1.37 10.56
CA ALA A 52 -6.44 -1.63 11.95
C ALA A 52 -6.94 -3.06 12.13
N TYR A 53 -7.71 -3.56 11.17
CA TYR A 53 -8.20 -4.93 11.20
C TYR A 53 -7.06 -5.96 11.13
N ILE A 54 -6.18 -5.90 10.13
CA ILE A 54 -5.09 -6.88 10.02
C ILE A 54 -4.09 -6.77 11.18
N HIS A 55 -3.83 -5.56 11.68
CA HIS A 55 -2.96 -5.35 12.84
C HIS A 55 -3.57 -5.92 14.13
N SER A 56 -4.90 -5.91 14.28
CA SER A 56 -5.58 -6.55 15.41
C SER A 56 -5.42 -8.08 15.41
N GLN A 57 -5.12 -8.66 14.24
CA GLN A 57 -4.79 -10.08 14.09
C GLN A 57 -3.27 -10.35 14.18
N GLY A 58 -2.46 -9.36 14.55
CA GLY A 58 -1.00 -9.48 14.59
C GLY A 58 -0.32 -9.50 13.22
N ILE A 59 -1.08 -9.30 12.12
CA ILE A 59 -0.57 -9.36 10.76
C ILE A 59 -0.01 -8.01 10.35
N CYS A 60 1.22 -8.00 9.85
CA CYS A 60 1.84 -6.84 9.19
C CYS A 60 1.88 -7.09 7.68
N HIS A 61 1.34 -6.18 6.88
CA HIS A 61 1.27 -6.30 5.42
C HIS A 61 2.65 -6.22 4.75
N ARG A 62 3.50 -5.30 5.19
CA ARG A 62 4.89 -5.09 4.79
C ARG A 62 5.15 -4.62 3.34
N ASP A 63 4.13 -4.37 2.52
CA ASP A 63 4.28 -3.77 1.18
C ASP A 63 3.10 -2.85 0.84
N ILE A 64 2.80 -1.90 1.73
CA ILE A 64 1.77 -0.89 1.48
C ILE A 64 2.31 0.14 0.47
N LYS A 65 1.64 0.21 -0.68
CA LYS A 65 1.96 1.14 -1.78
C LYS A 65 0.71 1.40 -2.63
N PRO A 66 0.64 2.48 -3.43
CA PRO A 66 -0.53 2.81 -4.25
C PRO A 66 -0.94 1.71 -5.24
N GLN A 67 0.00 0.87 -5.68
CA GLN A 67 -0.26 -0.26 -6.57
C GLN A 67 -1.06 -1.38 -5.88
N ASN A 68 -0.90 -1.53 -4.55
CA ASN A 68 -1.56 -2.56 -3.74
C ASN A 68 -2.86 -2.06 -3.10
N LEU A 69 -3.32 -0.87 -3.48
CA LEU A 69 -4.60 -0.30 -3.07
C LEU A 69 -5.54 -0.32 -4.27
N LEU A 70 -6.41 -1.30 -4.30
CA LEU A 70 -7.42 -1.46 -5.34
C LEU A 70 -8.57 -0.47 -5.08
N LEU A 71 -9.12 0.07 -6.16
CA LEU A 71 -10.11 1.12 -6.11
C LEU A 71 -11.24 0.84 -7.11
N ASP A 72 -12.46 0.95 -6.65
CA ASP A 72 -13.62 1.06 -7.52
C ASP A 72 -14.12 2.52 -7.54
N PRO A 73 -13.89 3.26 -8.62
CA PRO A 73 -14.30 4.65 -8.71
C PRO A 73 -15.83 4.85 -8.72
N ALA A 74 -16.59 3.83 -9.14
CA ALA A 74 -18.05 3.92 -9.21
C ALA A 74 -18.69 3.89 -7.81
N THR A 75 -18.11 3.10 -6.90
CA THR A 75 -18.62 2.93 -5.54
C THR A 75 -17.81 3.66 -4.48
N GLY A 76 -16.60 4.12 -4.82
CA GLY A 76 -15.65 4.71 -3.87
C GLY A 76 -15.05 3.70 -2.88
N ILE A 77 -15.18 2.39 -3.15
CA ILE A 77 -14.65 1.33 -2.31
C ILE A 77 -13.15 1.16 -2.57
N LEU A 78 -12.37 1.09 -1.48
CA LEU A 78 -10.94 0.77 -1.51
C LEU A 78 -10.71 -0.59 -0.85
N LYS A 79 -9.89 -1.43 -1.49
CA LYS A 79 -9.47 -2.73 -0.96
C LYS A 79 -7.95 -2.86 -0.97
N LEU A 80 -7.41 -3.40 0.12
CA LEU A 80 -6.00 -3.74 0.24
C LEU A 80 -5.75 -5.11 -0.37
N CYS A 81 -4.72 -5.24 -1.21
CA CYS A 81 -4.34 -6.49 -1.87
C CYS A 81 -2.84 -6.78 -1.75
N ASP A 82 -2.42 -7.92 -2.28
CA ASP A 82 -1.02 -8.40 -2.32
C ASP A 82 -0.43 -8.64 -0.93
N PHE A 83 -0.89 -9.71 -0.29
CA PHE A 83 -0.38 -10.20 1.00
C PHE A 83 0.86 -11.09 0.87
N GLY A 84 1.51 -11.13 -0.31
CA GLY A 84 2.69 -11.94 -0.56
C GLY A 84 3.89 -11.66 0.35
N SER A 85 3.96 -10.45 0.90
CA SER A 85 4.98 -10.06 1.89
C SER A 85 4.46 -10.05 3.33
N ALA A 86 3.18 -10.36 3.56
CA ALA A 86 2.59 -10.28 4.89
C ALA A 86 3.16 -11.34 5.84
N LYS A 87 3.23 -10.99 7.13
CA LYS A 87 3.70 -11.89 8.19
C LYS A 87 2.93 -11.62 9.48
N ILE A 88 2.61 -12.69 10.21
CA ILE A 88 2.24 -12.57 11.62
C ILE A 88 3.52 -12.26 12.40
N LEU A 89 3.57 -11.11 13.06
CA LEU A 89 4.73 -10.71 13.85
C LEU A 89 4.64 -11.29 15.26
N VAL A 90 5.70 -11.97 15.67
CA VAL A 90 5.85 -12.53 17.01
C VAL A 90 6.82 -11.65 17.79
N GLU A 91 6.49 -11.35 19.03
CA GLU A 91 7.31 -10.53 19.91
C GLU A 91 8.67 -11.20 20.14
N ASN A 92 9.75 -10.41 20.09
CA ASN A 92 11.15 -10.86 20.22
C ASN A 92 11.65 -11.79 19.11
N GLU A 93 10.89 -12.03 18.06
CA GLU A 93 11.37 -12.74 16.86
C GLU A 93 11.94 -11.71 15.86
N PRO A 94 13.22 -11.84 15.43
CA PRO A 94 13.79 -10.96 14.45
C PRO A 94 13.14 -11.15 13.07
N ASN A 95 12.92 -10.05 12.39
CA ASN A 95 12.28 -10.02 11.08
C ASN A 95 13.26 -9.50 10.01
N VAL A 96 12.92 -9.73 8.73
CA VAL A 96 13.73 -9.23 7.61
C VAL A 96 13.55 -7.72 7.48
N SER A 97 14.63 -6.96 7.45
CA SER A 97 14.58 -5.51 7.24
C SER A 97 14.39 -5.10 5.77
N TYR A 98 14.82 -5.96 4.83
CA TYR A 98 14.70 -5.69 3.40
C TYR A 98 13.31 -6.08 2.87
N ILE A 99 12.31 -5.35 3.32
CA ILE A 99 10.90 -5.45 2.90
C ILE A 99 10.40 -4.07 2.46
N CYS A 100 9.19 -3.99 1.96
CA CYS A 100 8.56 -2.80 1.38
C CYS A 100 9.25 -2.31 0.10
N SER A 101 8.45 -1.76 -0.78
CA SER A 101 8.94 -1.08 -1.98
C SER A 101 9.74 0.18 -1.61
N ARG A 102 10.88 0.41 -2.29
CA ARG A 102 11.93 1.39 -1.92
C ARG A 102 11.38 2.75 -1.47
N TYR A 103 10.48 3.35 -2.23
CA TYR A 103 9.94 4.69 -1.96
C TYR A 103 8.95 4.76 -0.80
N TYR A 104 8.46 3.61 -0.35
CA TYR A 104 7.45 3.48 0.71
C TYR A 104 8.02 2.82 1.97
N ARG A 105 9.33 2.55 1.97
CA ARG A 105 10.03 1.90 3.09
C ARG A 105 10.18 2.85 4.26
N ALA A 106 9.83 2.36 5.46
CA ALA A 106 9.98 3.12 6.69
C ALA A 106 11.47 3.39 7.00
N PRO A 107 11.82 4.52 7.62
CA PRO A 107 13.21 4.85 7.95
C PRO A 107 13.92 3.76 8.76
N GLU A 108 13.26 3.17 9.75
CA GLU A 108 13.82 2.09 10.56
C GLU A 108 14.22 0.87 9.73
N LEU A 109 13.46 0.56 8.67
CA LEU A 109 13.78 -0.53 7.73
C LEU A 109 14.97 -0.17 6.82
N ILE A 110 15.11 1.10 6.45
CA ILE A 110 16.26 1.61 5.68
C ILE A 110 17.53 1.45 6.50
N PHE A 111 17.46 1.69 7.81
CA PHE A 111 18.56 1.52 8.73
C PHE A 111 18.77 0.08 9.24
N GLY A 112 18.06 -0.89 8.66
CA GLY A 112 18.28 -2.30 8.91
C GLY A 112 17.61 -2.87 10.17
N ALA A 113 16.63 -2.18 10.74
CA ALA A 113 15.90 -2.69 11.91
C ALA A 113 15.24 -4.04 11.62
N THR A 114 15.43 -5.01 12.50
CA THR A 114 14.84 -6.35 12.46
C THR A 114 13.76 -6.56 13.52
N ASN A 115 13.80 -5.79 14.60
CA ASN A 115 12.83 -5.83 15.70
C ASN A 115 11.77 -4.75 15.50
N TYR A 116 10.87 -4.96 14.57
CA TYR A 116 9.75 -4.06 14.30
C TYR A 116 8.41 -4.73 14.58
N THR A 117 7.42 -3.91 14.83
CA THR A 117 6.03 -4.33 15.08
C THR A 117 5.12 -3.90 13.93
N THR A 118 3.84 -4.21 14.00
CA THR A 118 2.82 -3.71 13.04
C THR A 118 2.80 -2.17 12.95
N LYS A 119 3.44 -1.46 13.89
CA LYS A 119 3.55 0.02 13.91
C LYS A 119 4.48 0.58 12.82
N ILE A 120 5.32 -0.22 12.13
CA ILE A 120 6.10 0.26 10.98
C ILE A 120 5.21 0.87 9.90
N GLY A 121 3.95 0.49 9.84
CA GLY A 121 2.98 1.10 8.94
C GLY A 121 2.56 2.54 9.29
N LYS A 122 2.79 3.01 10.51
CA LYS A 122 2.38 4.37 10.92
C LYS A 122 3.16 5.47 10.20
N LEU A 123 4.43 5.25 9.89
CA LEU A 123 5.26 6.22 9.17
C LEU A 123 5.13 6.09 7.64
N LEU A 124 4.71 4.93 7.14
CA LEU A 124 4.40 4.69 5.72
C LEU A 124 3.25 5.58 5.21
N SER A 125 2.46 6.15 6.11
CA SER A 125 1.41 7.10 5.73
C SER A 125 1.95 8.36 5.05
N SER A 126 3.18 8.78 5.31
CA SER A 126 3.75 10.01 4.77
C SER A 126 3.96 9.97 3.22
N PRO A 127 4.65 9.01 2.59
CA PRO A 127 4.74 8.93 1.13
C PRO A 127 3.41 8.56 0.46
N LEU A 128 2.57 7.74 1.11
CA LEU A 128 1.24 7.40 0.62
C LEU A 128 0.30 8.60 0.69
N ILE A 129 0.26 9.29 1.81
CA ILE A 129 -0.45 10.56 1.96
C ILE A 129 0.08 11.55 0.94
N ARG A 130 1.40 11.60 0.71
CA ARG A 130 2.00 12.43 -0.32
C ARG A 130 1.50 12.05 -1.73
N THR A 131 1.35 10.77 -2.06
CA THR A 131 0.77 10.33 -3.34
C THR A 131 -0.68 10.77 -3.49
N PHE A 132 -1.48 10.68 -2.43
CA PHE A 132 -2.85 11.17 -2.41
C PHE A 132 -2.93 12.71 -2.41
N VAL A 133 -1.96 13.39 -1.80
CA VAL A 133 -1.97 14.84 -1.54
C VAL A 133 -1.11 15.59 -2.57
N HIS A 134 -0.11 14.95 -3.21
CA HIS A 134 0.71 15.60 -4.25
C HIS A 134 -0.11 16.06 -5.44
N ALA A 135 -1.22 15.41 -5.69
CA ALA A 135 -2.24 15.93 -6.57
C ALA A 135 -2.80 17.29 -6.07
N ASN A 136 -2.72 17.64 -4.79
CA ASN A 136 -3.31 18.87 -4.23
C ASN A 136 -2.28 19.96 -3.87
N LEU A 137 -1.05 19.62 -3.49
CA LEU A 137 -0.08 20.58 -2.96
C LEU A 137 0.57 21.47 -4.01
N ASN A 138 0.74 20.99 -5.25
CA ASN A 138 1.36 21.78 -6.32
C ASN A 138 0.55 23.03 -6.71
N LYS A 139 -0.75 23.04 -6.46
CA LYS A 139 -1.61 24.20 -6.74
C LYS A 139 -1.63 25.24 -5.59
N THR A 140 -1.48 24.79 -4.34
CA THR A 140 -1.62 25.66 -3.18
C THR A 140 -0.30 26.28 -2.72
N TYR A 141 0.85 25.64 -2.99
CA TYR A 141 2.15 26.05 -2.46
C TYR A 141 3.27 26.19 -3.50
N GLY A 142 2.99 26.04 -4.81
CA GLY A 142 3.97 26.31 -5.87
C GLY A 142 5.24 25.46 -5.82
N LEU A 143 5.21 24.25 -5.20
CA LEU A 143 6.38 23.40 -5.09
C LEU A 143 6.62 22.65 -6.41
N PRO A 144 7.88 22.61 -6.91
CA PRO A 144 8.20 21.93 -8.16
C PRO A 144 7.96 20.42 -8.05
N ALA A 145 7.52 19.81 -9.15
CA ALA A 145 7.43 18.37 -9.27
C ALA A 145 8.85 17.77 -9.19
N VAL A 146 9.08 16.92 -8.19
CA VAL A 146 10.29 16.09 -8.09
C VAL A 146 10.02 14.72 -8.70
#